data_818063ad34a736c2125c2ef74243de44
#
_entry.id   818063ad34a736c2125c2ef74243de44
#
_cell.length_a   1.000
_cell.length_b   1.000
_cell.length_c   1.000
_cell.angle_alpha   90.00
_cell.angle_beta   90.00
_cell.angle_gamma   90.00
#
_symmetry.space_group_name_H-M   'P 1'
#
loop_
_entity.id
_entity.type
_entity.pdbx_description
1 polymer ?
#
loop_
_entity_poly.entity_id
_entity_poly.type
_entity_poly.pdbx_seq_one_letter_code
_entity_poly.pdbx_strand_id
1 'polypeptide(L)'
;MSDLHFSYQVTNQKLQAIIKQVKTLAPDYILMPGDLIDTLDMVDKNSERQRLLNFLKKLGQQATVILSVGNHDMYRKPTEGQTGWQYEVASKLFDEIRALDNVFLLDNQVYEDENIYCLGYTQSPKYYRADKGIVEDMPVLLSELESLPEKYLTHLPEKKLKFALIHSPVYLNQPEVKYLLREFDYFISGHMHNGVMPPVLDELINSSRGLISPTKKWAPENSRNTLRTYADKLLVVGALTTFHECIKPFNKLNAFFPSYMALMEFTTKKTYSRKPYIKHIYKNW
;
A
#
# COMPACT_ATOMS: atom_id res chain seq x y z
N MET A 1 -2.68 0.94 -6.13
CA MET A 1 -3.80 0.36 -5.34
C MET A 1 -3.25 -0.03 -3.98
N SER A 2 -4.04 -0.05 -2.90
CA SER A 2 -3.55 -0.45 -1.57
C SER A 2 -4.68 -1.03 -0.72
N ASP A 3 -4.33 -1.66 0.39
CA ASP A 3 -5.26 -2.02 1.47
C ASP A 3 -6.48 -2.80 0.92
N LEU A 4 -6.20 -3.92 0.24
CA LEU A 4 -7.26 -4.83 -0.23
C LEU A 4 -7.97 -5.47 0.96
N HIS A 5 -7.26 -5.72 2.08
CA HIS A 5 -7.77 -6.40 3.27
C HIS A 5 -8.60 -7.62 2.88
N PHE A 6 -7.99 -8.49 2.07
CA PHE A 6 -8.68 -9.68 1.58
C PHE A 6 -9.24 -10.49 2.75
N SER A 7 -10.56 -10.64 2.76
CA SER A 7 -11.34 -11.29 3.80
C SER A 7 -12.55 -11.99 3.19
N TYR A 8 -13.32 -12.69 4.01
CA TYR A 8 -14.59 -13.32 3.56
C TYR A 8 -15.62 -12.31 3.05
N GLN A 9 -15.45 -11.02 3.37
CA GLN A 9 -16.33 -9.95 2.91
C GLN A 9 -15.95 -9.46 1.51
N VAL A 10 -14.71 -9.69 1.07
CA VAL A 10 -14.28 -9.35 -0.30
C VAL A 10 -14.85 -10.36 -1.28
N THR A 11 -15.93 -9.99 -1.95
CA THR A 11 -16.67 -10.86 -2.86
C THR A 11 -15.91 -11.10 -4.16
N ASN A 12 -16.21 -12.21 -4.85
CA ASN A 12 -15.69 -12.47 -6.19
C ASN A 12 -16.13 -11.37 -7.17
N GLN A 13 -17.33 -10.81 -6.99
CA GLN A 13 -17.84 -9.72 -7.81
C GLN A 13 -16.93 -8.48 -7.68
N LYS A 14 -16.54 -8.12 -6.46
CA LYS A 14 -15.60 -7.02 -6.20
C LYS A 14 -14.25 -7.25 -6.88
N LEU A 15 -13.66 -8.44 -6.71
CA LEU A 15 -12.39 -8.80 -7.35
C LEU A 15 -12.47 -8.69 -8.88
N GLN A 16 -13.55 -9.20 -9.49
CA GLN A 16 -13.77 -9.11 -10.94
C GLN A 16 -13.94 -7.64 -11.39
N ALA A 17 -14.63 -6.82 -10.61
CA ALA A 17 -14.80 -5.40 -10.93
C ALA A 17 -13.46 -4.64 -10.89
N ILE A 18 -12.59 -4.95 -9.92
CA ILE A 18 -11.23 -4.41 -9.85
C ILE A 18 -10.41 -4.82 -11.09
N ILE A 19 -10.42 -6.11 -11.44
CA ILE A 19 -9.72 -6.62 -12.63
C ILE A 19 -10.23 -5.92 -13.91
N LYS A 20 -11.56 -5.77 -14.05
CA LYS A 20 -12.16 -5.06 -15.18
C LYS A 20 -11.70 -3.59 -15.24
N GLN A 21 -11.62 -2.91 -14.09
CA GLN A 21 -11.14 -1.54 -14.04
C GLN A 21 -9.67 -1.44 -14.46
N VAL A 22 -8.81 -2.33 -13.96
CA VAL A 22 -7.39 -2.42 -14.35
C VAL A 22 -7.27 -2.64 -15.86
N LYS A 23 -8.03 -3.58 -16.42
CA LYS A 23 -8.05 -3.83 -17.86
C LYS A 23 -8.46 -2.58 -18.68
N THR A 24 -9.40 -1.79 -18.18
CA THR A 24 -9.84 -0.54 -18.83
C THR A 24 -8.77 0.54 -18.77
N LEU A 25 -8.01 0.60 -17.67
CA LEU A 25 -6.94 1.59 -17.49
C LEU A 25 -5.67 1.22 -18.24
N ALA A 26 -5.49 -0.08 -18.52
CA ALA A 26 -4.31 -0.66 -19.20
C ALA A 26 -2.97 -0.10 -18.68
N PRO A 27 -2.67 -0.17 -17.36
CA PRO A 27 -1.43 0.34 -16.82
C PRO A 27 -0.25 -0.57 -17.20
N ASP A 28 0.97 -0.02 -17.24
CA ASP A 28 2.19 -0.82 -17.37
C ASP A 28 2.53 -1.54 -16.07
N TYR A 29 2.29 -0.88 -14.93
CA TYR A 29 2.60 -1.39 -13.60
C TYR A 29 1.41 -1.22 -12.64
N ILE A 30 1.27 -2.19 -11.73
CA ILE A 30 0.33 -2.14 -10.60
C ILE A 30 1.14 -2.15 -9.31
N LEU A 31 1.21 -1.00 -8.64
CA LEU A 31 1.92 -0.86 -7.38
C LEU A 31 0.94 -1.01 -6.20
N MET A 32 1.25 -1.93 -5.27
CA MET A 32 0.40 -2.24 -4.11
C MET A 32 1.23 -2.19 -2.81
N PRO A 33 1.21 -1.07 -2.10
CA PRO A 33 2.03 -0.87 -0.90
C PRO A 33 1.40 -1.50 0.36
N GLY A 34 1.22 -2.81 0.36
CA GLY A 34 0.84 -3.59 1.56
C GLY A 34 -0.65 -3.70 1.87
N ASP A 35 -0.93 -4.40 2.96
CA ASP A 35 -2.25 -4.80 3.46
C ASP A 35 -3.09 -5.51 2.39
N LEU A 36 -2.47 -6.54 1.81
CA LEU A 36 -3.12 -7.41 0.84
C LEU A 36 -4.22 -8.25 1.49
N ILE A 37 -3.97 -8.77 2.70
CA ILE A 37 -4.93 -9.56 3.48
C ILE A 37 -5.36 -8.81 4.76
N ASP A 38 -6.52 -9.19 5.30
CA ASP A 38 -7.01 -8.64 6.57
C ASP A 38 -6.26 -9.24 7.77
N THR A 39 -6.11 -10.55 7.78
CA THR A 39 -5.26 -11.29 8.72
C THR A 39 -4.79 -12.60 8.08
N LEU A 40 -3.73 -13.20 8.61
CA LEU A 40 -3.24 -14.51 8.15
C LEU A 40 -4.30 -15.62 8.26
N ASP A 41 -5.22 -15.52 9.24
CA ASP A 41 -6.33 -16.48 9.37
C ASP A 41 -7.22 -16.55 8.13
N MET A 42 -7.27 -15.48 7.34
CA MET A 42 -8.09 -15.43 6.12
C MET A 42 -7.58 -16.38 5.03
N VAL A 43 -6.30 -16.67 5.03
CA VAL A 43 -5.64 -17.50 4.02
C VAL A 43 -5.28 -18.90 4.51
N ASP A 44 -5.64 -19.25 5.74
CA ASP A 44 -5.48 -20.64 6.26
C ASP A 44 -6.34 -21.63 5.48
N LYS A 45 -7.54 -21.22 5.09
CA LYS A 45 -8.38 -22.01 4.21
C LYS A 45 -7.83 -21.99 2.79
N ASN A 46 -7.54 -23.18 2.26
CA ASN A 46 -6.98 -23.30 0.92
C ASN A 46 -7.85 -22.62 -0.16
N SER A 47 -9.18 -22.69 -0.04
CA SER A 47 -10.10 -22.03 -0.97
C SER A 47 -9.92 -20.52 -1.01
N GLU A 48 -9.78 -19.87 0.14
CA GLU A 48 -9.59 -18.42 0.24
C GLU A 48 -8.20 -18.02 -0.26
N ARG A 49 -7.18 -18.79 0.10
CA ARG A 49 -5.82 -18.58 -0.40
C ARG A 49 -5.79 -18.68 -1.92
N GLN A 50 -6.42 -19.71 -2.52
CA GLN A 50 -6.50 -19.86 -3.97
C GLN A 50 -7.30 -18.73 -4.64
N ARG A 51 -8.34 -18.19 -4.00
CA ARG A 51 -9.05 -17.01 -4.50
C ARG A 51 -8.14 -15.80 -4.61
N LEU A 52 -7.34 -15.55 -3.57
CA LEU A 52 -6.36 -14.46 -3.56
C LEU A 52 -5.29 -14.63 -4.64
N LEU A 53 -4.67 -15.82 -4.71
CA LEU A 53 -3.65 -16.13 -5.71
C LEU A 53 -4.20 -16.02 -7.14
N ASN A 54 -5.43 -16.49 -7.39
CA ASN A 54 -6.10 -16.33 -8.68
C ASN A 54 -6.39 -14.86 -9.03
N PHE A 55 -6.72 -14.03 -8.05
CA PHE A 55 -6.88 -12.60 -8.26
C PHE A 55 -5.56 -11.96 -8.67
N LEU A 56 -4.47 -12.20 -7.93
CA LEU A 56 -3.13 -11.67 -8.25
C LEU A 56 -2.63 -12.15 -9.61
N LYS A 57 -2.81 -13.43 -9.92
CA LYS A 57 -2.49 -14.00 -11.24
C LYS A 57 -3.21 -13.26 -12.38
N LYS A 58 -4.51 -12.96 -12.20
CA LYS A 58 -5.27 -12.20 -13.20
C LYS A 58 -4.81 -10.75 -13.33
N LEU A 59 -4.35 -10.12 -12.26
CA LEU A 59 -3.71 -8.80 -12.35
C LEU A 59 -2.38 -8.90 -13.09
N GLY A 60 -1.54 -9.90 -12.79
CA GLY A 60 -0.27 -10.16 -13.48
C GLY A 60 -0.40 -10.40 -14.99
N GLN A 61 -1.57 -10.91 -15.43
CA GLN A 61 -1.92 -11.05 -16.86
C GLN A 61 -2.23 -9.69 -17.53
N GLN A 62 -2.48 -8.64 -16.77
CA GLN A 62 -2.81 -7.31 -17.32
C GLN A 62 -1.62 -6.36 -17.28
N ALA A 63 -0.78 -6.45 -16.25
CA ALA A 63 0.34 -5.56 -16.00
C ALA A 63 1.35 -6.20 -15.05
N THR A 64 2.56 -5.65 -14.96
CA THR A 64 3.52 -6.04 -13.93
C THR A 64 3.02 -5.62 -12.55
N VAL A 65 2.80 -6.60 -11.65
CA VAL A 65 2.31 -6.35 -10.29
C VAL A 65 3.48 -6.33 -9.31
N ILE A 66 3.62 -5.24 -8.58
CA ILE A 66 4.66 -5.08 -7.56
C ILE A 66 3.98 -4.80 -6.22
N LEU A 67 4.24 -5.68 -5.26
CA LEU A 67 3.64 -5.68 -3.93
C LEU A 67 4.73 -5.40 -2.89
N SER A 68 4.41 -4.65 -1.84
CA SER A 68 5.18 -4.68 -0.59
C SER A 68 4.31 -5.22 0.55
N VAL A 69 4.91 -5.43 1.72
CA VAL A 69 4.26 -6.01 2.88
C VAL A 69 3.69 -4.92 3.78
N GLY A 70 2.43 -5.04 4.19
CA GLY A 70 1.81 -4.20 5.20
C GLY A 70 1.70 -4.90 6.56
N ASN A 71 1.17 -4.20 7.56
CA ASN A 71 1.07 -4.75 8.91
C ASN A 71 0.06 -5.89 9.01
N HIS A 72 -1.06 -5.84 8.29
CA HIS A 72 -2.04 -6.92 8.28
C HIS A 72 -1.53 -8.19 7.60
N ASP A 73 -0.59 -8.07 6.67
CA ASP A 73 0.02 -9.21 5.99
C ASP A 73 0.85 -10.11 6.94
N MET A 74 1.22 -9.58 8.10
CA MET A 74 1.99 -10.27 9.14
C MET A 74 1.17 -10.54 10.40
N TYR A 75 -0.07 -10.09 10.46
CA TYR A 75 -0.89 -10.18 11.67
C TYR A 75 -1.83 -11.37 11.62
N ARG A 76 -1.92 -12.10 12.76
CA ARG A 76 -2.92 -13.13 13.03
C ARG A 76 -3.69 -12.75 14.29
N LYS A 77 -4.97 -13.09 14.36
CA LYS A 77 -5.74 -12.90 15.60
C LYS A 77 -5.05 -13.68 16.72
N PRO A 78 -4.66 -13.03 17.82
CA PRO A 78 -3.96 -13.73 18.89
C PRO A 78 -4.89 -14.75 19.56
N THR A 79 -4.34 -15.93 19.82
CA THR A 79 -4.91 -16.89 20.75
C THR A 79 -4.31 -16.67 22.14
N GLU A 80 -4.92 -17.22 23.17
CA GLU A 80 -4.48 -16.99 24.55
C GLU A 80 -2.97 -17.28 24.72
N GLY A 81 -2.23 -16.30 25.24
CA GLY A 81 -0.78 -16.40 25.47
C GLY A 81 0.12 -16.17 24.24
N GLN A 82 -0.43 -15.79 23.08
CA GLN A 82 0.33 -15.52 21.88
C GLN A 82 0.31 -14.04 21.47
N THR A 83 1.37 -13.61 20.78
CA THR A 83 1.37 -12.31 20.07
C THR A 83 0.59 -12.46 18.76
N GLY A 84 -0.05 -11.40 18.29
CA GLY A 84 -0.72 -11.40 16.99
C GLY A 84 0.22 -11.42 15.78
N TRP A 85 1.53 -11.26 15.98
CA TRP A 85 2.52 -11.20 14.90
C TRP A 85 3.13 -12.57 14.60
N GLN A 86 3.05 -13.00 13.35
CA GLN A 86 3.54 -14.30 12.88
C GLN A 86 4.22 -14.20 11.52
N TYR A 87 5.37 -13.57 11.49
CA TYR A 87 6.14 -13.34 10.27
C TYR A 87 6.53 -14.65 9.54
N GLU A 88 6.90 -15.69 10.27
CA GLU A 88 7.26 -16.99 9.69
C GLU A 88 6.08 -17.66 8.96
N VAL A 89 4.86 -17.47 9.45
CA VAL A 89 3.66 -17.97 8.78
C VAL A 89 3.36 -17.17 7.52
N ALA A 90 3.58 -15.86 7.56
CA ALA A 90 3.42 -15.00 6.40
C ALA A 90 4.37 -15.38 5.27
N SER A 91 5.60 -15.84 5.57
CA SER A 91 6.60 -16.20 4.56
C SER A 91 6.11 -17.27 3.60
N LYS A 92 5.30 -18.22 4.05
CA LYS A 92 4.71 -19.27 3.19
C LYS A 92 3.75 -18.69 2.15
N LEU A 93 2.89 -17.74 2.55
CA LEU A 93 2.02 -17.03 1.63
C LEU A 93 2.86 -16.21 0.64
N PHE A 94 3.91 -15.57 1.12
CA PHE A 94 4.80 -14.76 0.29
C PHE A 94 5.49 -15.60 -0.78
N ASP A 95 5.92 -16.82 -0.44
CA ASP A 95 6.52 -17.75 -1.41
C ASP A 95 5.52 -18.19 -2.48
N GLU A 96 4.27 -18.48 -2.11
CA GLU A 96 3.20 -18.78 -3.07
C GLU A 96 2.90 -17.61 -4.00
N ILE A 97 2.95 -16.36 -3.49
CA ILE A 97 2.77 -15.15 -4.30
C ILE A 97 3.95 -14.96 -5.26
N ARG A 98 5.20 -15.13 -4.78
CA ARG A 98 6.41 -15.02 -5.60
C ARG A 98 6.50 -16.06 -6.72
N ALA A 99 5.79 -17.18 -6.57
CA ALA A 99 5.69 -18.21 -7.59
C ALA A 99 4.73 -17.85 -8.74
N LEU A 100 4.00 -16.73 -8.66
CA LEU A 100 3.10 -16.29 -9.70
C LEU A 100 3.88 -15.53 -10.80
N ASP A 101 3.51 -15.78 -12.06
CA ASP A 101 4.07 -15.06 -13.19
C ASP A 101 3.70 -13.57 -13.14
N ASN A 102 4.69 -12.71 -13.37
CA ASN A 102 4.56 -11.25 -13.44
C ASN A 102 3.97 -10.59 -12.17
N VAL A 103 4.19 -11.24 -11.01
CA VAL A 103 3.83 -10.75 -9.69
C VAL A 103 5.06 -10.78 -8.79
N PHE A 104 5.47 -9.63 -8.29
CA PHE A 104 6.69 -9.47 -7.51
C PHE A 104 6.35 -8.96 -6.11
N LEU A 105 6.51 -9.81 -5.10
CA LEU A 105 6.39 -9.42 -3.70
C LEU A 105 7.76 -9.04 -3.15
N LEU A 106 7.89 -7.77 -2.80
CA LEU A 106 9.12 -7.18 -2.29
C LEU A 106 9.04 -7.04 -0.76
N ASP A 107 9.82 -7.85 -0.07
CA ASP A 107 9.99 -7.81 1.37
C ASP A 107 11.44 -7.39 1.66
N ASN A 108 11.67 -6.10 1.84
CA ASN A 108 12.98 -5.47 1.87
C ASN A 108 13.84 -5.83 0.64
N GLN A 109 13.21 -5.81 -0.51
CA GLN A 109 13.80 -6.18 -1.80
C GLN A 109 13.53 -5.12 -2.86
N VAL A 110 14.23 -5.23 -3.98
CA VAL A 110 14.13 -4.34 -5.11
C VAL A 110 13.65 -5.11 -6.35
N TYR A 111 12.72 -4.50 -7.07
CA TYR A 111 12.41 -4.82 -8.45
C TYR A 111 13.04 -3.77 -9.36
N GLU A 112 13.64 -4.22 -10.45
CA GLU A 112 14.24 -3.33 -11.44
C GLU A 112 14.05 -3.90 -12.84
N ASP A 113 13.60 -3.04 -13.77
CA ASP A 113 13.56 -3.32 -15.19
C ASP A 113 14.13 -2.14 -16.01
N GLU A 114 13.81 -2.04 -17.28
CA GLU A 114 14.31 -0.95 -18.13
C GLU A 114 13.75 0.44 -17.78
N ASN A 115 12.54 0.51 -17.19
CA ASN A 115 11.78 1.74 -16.95
C ASN A 115 11.80 2.20 -15.50
N ILE A 116 11.72 1.27 -14.57
CA ILE A 116 11.56 1.59 -13.14
C ILE A 116 12.59 0.89 -12.25
N TYR A 117 12.82 1.50 -11.11
CA TYR A 117 13.46 0.94 -9.93
C TYR A 117 12.48 1.05 -8.78
N CYS A 118 12.16 -0.05 -8.11
CA CYS A 118 11.13 -0.07 -7.09
C CYS A 118 11.62 -0.83 -5.85
N LEU A 119 11.79 -0.14 -4.73
CA LEU A 119 12.05 -0.73 -3.42
C LEU A 119 10.73 -1.06 -2.74
N GLY A 120 10.53 -2.30 -2.32
CA GLY A 120 9.50 -2.66 -1.35
C GLY A 120 10.11 -2.74 0.04
N TYR A 121 9.83 -1.75 0.87
CA TYR A 121 10.29 -1.70 2.25
C TYR A 121 9.20 -2.19 3.21
N THR A 122 9.53 -3.21 4.00
CA THR A 122 8.65 -3.80 5.02
C THR A 122 8.95 -3.19 6.38
N GLN A 123 8.02 -2.42 6.90
CA GLN A 123 8.06 -1.92 8.27
C GLN A 123 7.74 -3.05 9.24
N SER A 124 8.64 -3.34 10.18
CA SER A 124 8.53 -4.51 11.05
C SER A 124 7.39 -4.40 12.08
N PRO A 125 7.00 -5.51 12.71
CA PRO A 125 6.11 -5.49 13.87
C PRO A 125 6.60 -4.59 15.02
N LYS A 126 7.91 -4.37 15.16
CA LYS A 126 8.50 -3.47 16.16
C LYS A 126 8.16 -2.01 15.88
N TYR A 127 8.15 -1.62 14.60
CA TYR A 127 7.75 -0.28 14.18
C TYR A 127 6.30 0.01 14.57
N TYR A 128 5.40 -0.95 14.40
CA TYR A 128 3.97 -0.78 14.71
C TYR A 128 3.64 -0.89 16.22
N ARG A 129 4.56 -1.36 17.07
CA ARG A 129 4.43 -1.47 18.54
C ARG A 129 3.06 -1.94 19.01
N ALA A 130 2.63 -3.10 18.57
CA ALA A 130 1.30 -3.66 18.84
C ALA A 130 0.96 -3.88 20.33
N ASP A 131 1.97 -3.93 21.21
CA ASP A 131 1.82 -4.03 22.67
C ASP A 131 1.10 -2.82 23.29
N LYS A 132 1.10 -1.66 22.62
CA LYS A 132 0.48 -0.40 23.05
C LYS A 132 -0.68 0.08 22.17
N GLY A 133 -1.25 -0.83 21.37
CA GLY A 133 -2.02 -0.45 20.20
C GLY A 133 -1.07 -0.15 19.03
N ILE A 134 -1.60 0.09 17.83
CA ILE A 134 -0.72 0.44 16.71
C ILE A 134 -0.17 1.84 16.96
N VAL A 135 1.08 1.92 17.42
CA VAL A 135 1.83 3.17 17.63
C VAL A 135 3.11 3.06 16.82
N GLU A 136 3.20 3.83 15.77
CA GLU A 136 4.36 3.89 14.92
C GLU A 136 5.55 4.48 15.69
N ASP A 137 6.74 3.89 15.50
CA ASP A 137 7.96 4.24 16.24
C ASP A 137 9.05 4.75 15.29
N MET A 138 9.34 6.06 15.37
CA MET A 138 10.31 6.69 14.48
C MET A 138 11.75 6.19 14.66
N PRO A 139 12.30 6.02 15.86
CA PRO A 139 13.61 5.42 16.07
C PRO A 139 13.76 4.04 15.43
N VAL A 140 12.71 3.20 15.52
CA VAL A 140 12.72 1.89 14.87
C VAL A 140 12.74 2.05 13.35
N LEU A 141 11.92 2.94 12.77
CA LEU A 141 11.91 3.21 11.33
C LEU A 141 13.31 3.61 10.82
N LEU A 142 13.97 4.54 11.50
CA LEU A 142 15.32 4.98 11.11
C LEU A 142 16.32 3.83 11.16
N SER A 143 16.36 3.10 12.27
CA SER A 143 17.27 1.96 12.44
C SER A 143 17.05 0.87 11.38
N GLU A 144 15.80 0.61 11.01
CA GLU A 144 15.46 -0.36 9.97
C GLU A 144 15.86 0.11 8.58
N LEU A 145 15.63 1.38 8.24
CA LEU A 145 16.06 1.96 6.97
C LEU A 145 17.58 1.96 6.84
N GLU A 146 18.30 2.32 7.90
CA GLU A 146 19.78 2.29 7.95
C GLU A 146 20.33 0.87 7.86
N SER A 147 19.57 -0.15 8.24
CA SER A 147 19.95 -1.56 8.13
C SER A 147 19.78 -2.15 6.72
N LEU A 148 19.06 -1.46 5.83
CA LEU A 148 18.93 -1.90 4.45
C LEU A 148 20.30 -1.86 3.73
N PRO A 149 20.52 -2.74 2.75
CA PRO A 149 21.70 -2.66 1.91
C PRO A 149 21.84 -1.26 1.29
N GLU A 150 22.99 -0.63 1.43
CA GLU A 150 23.25 0.72 0.94
C GLU A 150 22.88 0.88 -0.55
N LYS A 151 23.18 -0.13 -1.37
CA LYS A 151 22.84 -0.19 -2.80
C LYS A 151 21.33 -0.05 -3.11
N TYR A 152 20.46 -0.23 -2.11
CA TYR A 152 19.00 -0.06 -2.28
C TYR A 152 18.57 1.39 -2.09
N LEU A 153 19.41 2.21 -1.49
CA LEU A 153 19.09 3.59 -1.10
C LEU A 153 19.94 4.64 -1.83
N THR A 154 21.13 4.25 -2.31
CA THR A 154 22.11 5.18 -2.88
C THR A 154 22.62 4.70 -4.25
N HIS A 155 23.08 5.65 -5.06
CA HIS A 155 23.57 5.39 -6.42
C HIS A 155 22.52 4.73 -7.32
N LEU A 156 21.27 5.15 -7.15
CA LEU A 156 20.14 4.59 -7.88
C LEU A 156 20.18 4.99 -9.36
N PRO A 157 19.63 4.18 -10.28
CA PRO A 157 19.72 4.42 -11.74
C PRO A 157 19.05 5.76 -12.13
N GLU A 158 19.82 6.70 -12.68
CA GLU A 158 19.35 8.05 -13.02
C GLU A 158 18.24 8.08 -14.08
N LYS A 159 18.28 7.16 -15.03
CA LYS A 159 17.36 7.13 -16.18
C LYS A 159 16.02 6.48 -15.88
N LYS A 160 15.85 5.82 -14.72
CA LYS A 160 14.64 5.12 -14.33
C LYS A 160 13.80 5.95 -13.39
N LEU A 161 12.48 5.72 -13.39
CA LEU A 161 11.60 6.22 -12.32
C LEU A 161 11.82 5.38 -11.07
N LYS A 162 12.06 6.04 -9.95
CA LYS A 162 12.42 5.40 -8.69
C LYS A 162 11.28 5.51 -7.69
N PHE A 163 10.71 4.36 -7.35
CA PHE A 163 9.61 4.22 -6.41
C PHE A 163 10.07 3.53 -5.13
N ALA A 164 9.54 3.97 -3.98
CA ALA A 164 9.57 3.20 -2.75
C ALA A 164 8.14 2.91 -2.31
N LEU A 165 7.81 1.62 -2.18
CA LEU A 165 6.56 1.15 -1.60
C LEU A 165 6.78 0.99 -0.10
N ILE A 166 6.17 1.85 0.69
CA ILE A 166 6.29 1.90 2.15
C ILE A 166 4.87 1.98 2.71
N HIS A 167 4.42 0.91 3.37
CA HIS A 167 3.01 0.78 3.72
C HIS A 167 2.49 1.95 4.57
N SER A 168 3.09 2.22 5.73
CA SER A 168 2.71 3.37 6.55
C SER A 168 3.45 4.64 6.12
N PRO A 169 2.73 5.74 5.81
CA PRO A 169 3.33 7.03 5.46
C PRO A 169 3.80 7.83 6.69
N VAL A 170 3.59 7.31 7.90
CA VAL A 170 3.93 8.00 9.14
C VAL A 170 5.45 8.18 9.22
N TYR A 171 5.88 9.39 9.55
CA TYR A 171 7.28 9.84 9.60
C TYR A 171 8.02 10.00 8.26
N LEU A 172 7.44 9.67 7.10
CA LEU A 172 8.12 9.88 5.81
C LEU A 172 8.46 11.35 5.51
N ASN A 173 7.81 12.29 6.20
CA ASN A 173 8.11 13.72 6.09
C ASN A 173 9.23 14.21 7.01
N GLN A 174 9.73 13.38 7.90
CA GLN A 174 10.81 13.76 8.80
C GLN A 174 12.13 13.95 8.04
N PRO A 175 12.93 14.96 8.39
CA PRO A 175 14.16 15.29 7.65
C PRO A 175 15.13 14.12 7.53
N GLU A 176 15.30 13.35 8.60
CA GLU A 176 16.19 12.21 8.67
C GLU A 176 15.75 11.10 7.70
N VAL A 177 14.46 10.77 7.68
CA VAL A 177 13.88 9.79 6.77
C VAL A 177 14.00 10.26 5.31
N LYS A 178 13.71 11.53 5.05
CA LYS A 178 13.88 12.14 3.73
C LYS A 178 15.32 12.07 3.24
N TYR A 179 16.27 12.25 4.14
CA TYR A 179 17.70 12.16 3.79
C TYR A 179 18.07 10.74 3.34
N LEU A 180 17.63 9.71 4.07
CA LEU A 180 17.88 8.32 3.70
C LEU A 180 17.23 7.95 2.36
N LEU A 181 16.03 8.45 2.09
CA LEU A 181 15.25 8.14 0.90
C LEU A 181 15.35 9.21 -0.21
N ARG A 182 16.37 10.07 -0.17
CA ARG A 182 16.48 11.24 -1.05
C ARG A 182 16.55 10.95 -2.55
N GLU A 183 17.05 9.78 -2.93
CA GLU A 183 17.23 9.39 -4.34
C GLU A 183 15.95 8.90 -5.01
N PHE A 184 14.91 8.54 -4.25
CA PHE A 184 13.63 8.12 -4.80
C PHE A 184 12.86 9.31 -5.38
N ASP A 185 12.18 9.07 -6.50
CA ASP A 185 11.29 10.05 -7.12
C ASP A 185 9.93 10.08 -6.43
N TYR A 186 9.40 8.91 -6.01
CA TYR A 186 8.07 8.79 -5.41
C TYR A 186 8.02 7.75 -4.29
N PHE A 187 7.25 8.07 -3.24
CA PHE A 187 6.84 7.15 -2.18
C PHE A 187 5.36 6.82 -2.38
N ILE A 188 5.02 5.54 -2.42
CA ILE A 188 3.64 5.08 -2.53
C ILE A 188 3.30 4.36 -1.24
N SER A 189 2.29 4.86 -0.53
CA SER A 189 1.87 4.35 0.77
C SER A 189 0.38 4.04 0.82
N GLY A 190 -0.02 3.16 1.72
CA GLY A 190 -1.38 2.83 2.08
C GLY A 190 -1.68 3.17 3.53
N HIS A 191 -2.17 2.18 4.31
CA HIS A 191 -2.37 2.21 5.76
C HIS A 191 -3.42 3.21 6.28
N MET A 192 -3.44 4.40 5.72
CA MET A 192 -4.25 5.51 6.24
C MET A 192 -5.68 5.56 5.69
N HIS A 193 -6.04 4.64 4.78
CA HIS A 193 -7.38 4.53 4.19
C HIS A 193 -7.94 5.89 3.69
N ASN A 194 -7.08 6.71 3.06
CA ASN A 194 -7.38 8.08 2.64
C ASN A 194 -7.87 8.97 3.79
N GLY A 195 -7.42 8.70 5.02
CA GLY A 195 -7.78 9.45 6.23
C GLY A 195 -9.27 9.39 6.57
N VAL A 196 -9.98 8.36 6.11
CA VAL A 196 -11.44 8.20 6.26
C VAL A 196 -12.18 9.47 5.82
N MET A 197 -11.81 10.01 4.66
CA MET A 197 -12.36 11.25 4.11
C MET A 197 -13.35 10.96 2.98
N PRO A 198 -14.59 11.49 3.03
CA PRO A 198 -15.51 11.40 1.90
C PRO A 198 -14.96 12.12 0.65
N PRO A 199 -15.11 11.57 -0.57
CA PRO A 199 -14.54 12.15 -1.79
C PRO A 199 -14.89 13.62 -2.02
N VAL A 200 -16.12 14.04 -1.72
CA VAL A 200 -16.57 15.43 -1.86
C VAL A 200 -15.75 16.37 -0.96
N LEU A 201 -15.46 15.96 0.26
CA LEU A 201 -14.61 16.74 1.17
C LEU A 201 -13.14 16.64 0.77
N ASP A 202 -12.72 15.50 0.19
CA ASP A 202 -11.36 15.28 -0.30
C ASP A 202 -10.98 16.29 -1.40
N GLU A 203 -11.92 16.64 -2.26
CA GLU A 203 -11.71 17.64 -3.32
C GLU A 203 -11.70 19.07 -2.79
N LEU A 204 -12.51 19.36 -1.75
CA LEU A 204 -12.67 20.70 -1.19
C LEU A 204 -11.54 21.09 -0.22
N ILE A 205 -11.02 20.11 0.53
CA ILE A 205 -10.00 20.36 1.55
C ILE A 205 -8.60 20.09 0.98
N ASN A 206 -7.90 21.15 0.62
CA ASN A 206 -6.52 21.06 0.15
C ASN A 206 -5.53 20.85 1.32
N SER A 207 -5.59 19.67 1.93
CA SER A 207 -4.74 19.30 3.07
C SER A 207 -4.36 17.82 3.01
N SER A 208 -3.18 17.46 3.51
CA SER A 208 -2.77 16.06 3.70
C SER A 208 -3.44 15.38 4.91
N ARG A 209 -4.19 16.14 5.71
CA ARG A 209 -4.84 15.65 6.93
C ARG A 209 -6.16 14.96 6.61
N GLY A 210 -6.33 13.76 7.15
CA GLY A 210 -7.61 13.04 7.16
C GLY A 210 -8.50 13.47 8.32
N LEU A 211 -9.67 12.84 8.45
CA LEU A 211 -10.52 12.99 9.63
C LEU A 211 -10.01 12.13 10.80
N ILE A 212 -9.72 10.87 10.50
CA ILE A 212 -9.27 9.91 11.51
C ILE A 212 -8.31 8.90 10.87
N SER A 213 -7.30 8.45 11.62
CA SER A 213 -6.45 7.33 11.21
C SER A 213 -7.02 5.98 11.65
N PRO A 214 -6.56 4.85 11.07
CA PRO A 214 -6.82 3.51 11.59
C PRO A 214 -6.42 3.36 13.07
N THR A 215 -5.39 4.09 13.49
CA THR A 215 -4.92 4.16 14.88
C THR A 215 -5.71 5.13 15.77
N LYS A 216 -6.90 5.57 15.31
CA LYS A 216 -7.82 6.47 16.04
C LYS A 216 -7.26 7.86 16.38
N LYS A 217 -6.22 8.32 15.70
CA LYS A 217 -5.74 9.71 15.82
C LYS A 217 -6.65 10.62 15.00
N TRP A 218 -7.04 11.76 15.57
CA TRP A 218 -7.79 12.80 14.89
C TRP A 218 -6.87 13.66 14.02
N ALA A 219 -7.37 14.04 12.83
CA ALA A 219 -6.68 14.89 11.87
C ALA A 219 -5.21 14.46 11.60
N PRO A 220 -4.95 13.15 11.33
CA PRO A 220 -3.59 12.65 11.11
C PRO A 220 -2.97 13.29 9.87
N GLU A 221 -1.69 13.64 9.96
CA GLU A 221 -0.91 14.10 8.82
C GLU A 221 -0.56 12.94 7.88
N ASN A 222 -0.26 13.25 6.60
CA ASN A 222 0.09 12.27 5.58
C ASN A 222 -0.92 11.12 5.43
N SER A 223 -2.18 11.40 5.67
CA SER A 223 -3.23 10.38 5.62
C SER A 223 -4.03 10.38 4.34
N ARG A 224 -3.80 11.37 3.49
CA ARG A 224 -4.50 11.57 2.22
C ARG A 224 -3.50 11.85 1.11
N ASN A 225 -3.98 11.81 -0.11
CA ASN A 225 -3.28 12.17 -1.31
C ASN A 225 -2.42 13.45 -1.16
N THR A 226 -1.14 13.27 -0.87
CA THR A 226 -0.21 14.34 -0.50
C THR A 226 0.56 14.93 -1.66
N LEU A 227 0.55 14.31 -2.85
CA LEU A 227 1.19 14.88 -4.04
C LEU A 227 0.62 16.25 -4.42
N ARG A 228 -0.57 16.62 -3.94
CA ARG A 228 -1.17 17.95 -4.14
C ARG A 228 -0.66 19.02 -3.18
N THR A 229 -0.07 18.67 -2.03
CA THR A 229 0.04 19.63 -0.92
C THR A 229 1.40 19.79 -0.25
N TYR A 230 2.25 18.77 -0.11
CA TYR A 230 3.38 18.91 0.81
C TYR A 230 4.71 18.26 0.43
N ALA A 231 4.69 17.08 -0.09
CA ALA A 231 5.90 16.46 -0.55
C ALA A 231 5.63 16.06 -2.00
N ASP A 232 6.26 16.72 -2.92
CA ASP A 232 6.16 16.42 -4.35
C ASP A 232 6.45 14.94 -4.69
N LYS A 233 6.65 14.10 -3.66
CA LYS A 233 7.08 12.71 -3.77
C LYS A 233 6.17 11.66 -3.12
N LEU A 234 5.29 12.01 -2.16
CA LEU A 234 4.48 11.02 -1.44
C LEU A 234 3.06 10.94 -1.99
N LEU A 235 2.64 9.76 -2.45
CA LEU A 235 1.26 9.41 -2.78
C LEU A 235 0.70 8.42 -1.76
N VAL A 236 -0.25 8.86 -0.96
CA VAL A 236 -1.03 7.98 -0.09
C VAL A 236 -2.25 7.49 -0.85
N VAL A 237 -2.31 6.19 -1.07
CA VAL A 237 -3.40 5.54 -1.78
C VAL A 237 -4.46 5.11 -0.78
N GLY A 238 -5.73 5.39 -1.08
CA GLY A 238 -6.83 4.92 -0.27
C GLY A 238 -7.08 3.42 -0.42
N ALA A 239 -7.88 2.85 0.48
CA ALA A 239 -8.13 1.42 0.53
C ALA A 239 -9.01 0.92 -0.61
N LEU A 240 -8.70 -0.25 -1.15
CA LEU A 240 -9.59 -1.00 -2.03
C LEU A 240 -10.79 -1.57 -1.26
N THR A 241 -10.58 -1.93 0.01
CA THR A 241 -11.65 -2.34 0.93
C THR A 241 -11.81 -1.27 1.99
N THR A 242 -12.99 -0.68 2.07
CA THR A 242 -13.24 0.40 3.02
C THR A 242 -13.37 -0.15 4.43
N PHE A 243 -12.93 0.63 5.40
CA PHE A 243 -13.00 0.33 6.83
C PHE A 243 -14.40 -0.12 7.30
N HIS A 244 -15.45 0.31 6.59
CA HIS A 244 -16.84 0.03 6.92
C HIS A 244 -17.34 -1.34 6.46
N GLU A 245 -16.65 -2.00 5.54
CA GLU A 245 -16.99 -3.37 5.14
C GLU A 245 -16.74 -4.36 6.28
N CYS A 246 -15.82 -4.02 7.18
CA CYS A 246 -15.45 -4.85 8.33
C CYS A 246 -16.28 -4.59 9.59
N ILE A 247 -17.01 -3.48 9.70
CA ILE A 247 -17.71 -3.06 10.92
C ILE A 247 -19.20 -2.86 10.65
N LYS A 248 -20.04 -3.84 11.07
CA LYS A 248 -21.50 -3.65 11.12
C LYS A 248 -21.85 -2.69 12.29
N PRO A 249 -22.75 -1.71 12.15
CA PRO A 249 -23.69 -1.43 11.03
C PRO A 249 -23.16 -0.42 9.99
N PHE A 250 -21.88 -0.07 10.02
CA PHE A 250 -21.31 1.01 9.20
C PHE A 250 -21.18 0.67 7.70
N ASN A 251 -21.42 -0.59 7.31
CA ASN A 251 -21.48 -0.99 5.90
C ASN A 251 -22.50 -0.20 5.06
N LYS A 252 -23.52 0.42 5.70
CA LYS A 252 -24.48 1.32 5.02
C LYS A 252 -23.87 2.66 4.62
N LEU A 253 -22.69 2.99 5.16
CA LEU A 253 -21.96 4.23 4.83
C LEU A 253 -20.99 4.07 3.65
N ASN A 254 -20.91 2.88 3.03
CA ASN A 254 -19.99 2.62 1.91
C ASN A 254 -20.20 3.58 0.73
N ALA A 255 -21.42 4.10 0.54
CA ALA A 255 -21.70 5.13 -0.46
C ALA A 255 -20.90 6.43 -0.22
N PHE A 256 -20.57 6.73 1.04
CA PHE A 256 -19.81 7.92 1.43
C PHE A 256 -18.30 7.69 1.43
N PHE A 257 -17.85 6.41 1.48
CA PHE A 257 -16.44 6.02 1.54
C PHE A 257 -16.15 4.93 0.50
N PRO A 258 -16.18 5.28 -0.79
CA PRO A 258 -15.97 4.32 -1.86
C PRO A 258 -14.54 3.79 -1.83
N SER A 259 -14.35 2.60 -2.39
CA SER A 259 -13.03 2.06 -2.69
C SER A 259 -12.25 3.00 -3.61
N TYR A 260 -10.94 3.08 -3.41
CA TYR A 260 -10.09 4.04 -4.09
C TYR A 260 -8.90 3.38 -4.78
N MET A 261 -8.57 3.86 -5.96
CA MET A 261 -7.29 3.63 -6.62
C MET A 261 -6.82 4.92 -7.31
N ALA A 262 -5.51 5.05 -7.50
CA ALA A 262 -4.92 6.15 -8.25
C ALA A 262 -4.25 5.62 -9.52
N LEU A 263 -4.40 6.34 -10.62
CA LEU A 263 -3.62 6.16 -11.84
C LEU A 263 -2.59 7.30 -11.90
N MET A 264 -1.30 6.95 -12.01
CA MET A 264 -0.21 7.90 -12.27
C MET A 264 0.23 7.75 -13.71
N GLU A 265 0.18 8.82 -14.47
CA GLU A 265 0.60 8.84 -15.88
C GLU A 265 1.86 9.71 -16.04
N PHE A 266 2.91 9.13 -16.59
CA PHE A 266 4.16 9.83 -16.90
C PHE A 266 4.27 10.05 -18.39
N THR A 267 4.46 11.29 -18.83
CA THR A 267 4.66 11.59 -20.24
C THR A 267 6.13 11.38 -20.61
N THR A 268 6.36 10.59 -21.66
CA THR A 268 7.70 10.32 -22.23
C THR A 268 8.26 11.48 -23.06
N LYS A 269 7.54 12.60 -23.20
CA LYS A 269 8.04 13.78 -23.92
C LYS A 269 9.26 14.36 -23.21
N LYS A 270 10.32 14.59 -23.95
CA LYS A 270 11.67 15.07 -23.60
C LYS A 270 11.78 16.37 -22.77
N THR A 271 10.72 16.89 -22.24
CA THR A 271 10.69 18.04 -21.34
C THR A 271 10.55 17.56 -19.92
N TYR A 272 11.59 17.72 -19.16
CA TYR A 272 11.88 17.30 -17.80
C TYR A 272 10.87 17.67 -16.69
N SER A 273 9.58 17.65 -16.93
CA SER A 273 8.59 17.62 -15.86
C SER A 273 8.30 16.16 -15.50
N ARG A 274 9.02 15.63 -14.51
CA ARG A 274 8.74 14.32 -13.90
C ARG A 274 7.48 14.32 -13.05
N LYS A 275 6.63 15.38 -13.11
CA LYS A 275 5.36 15.42 -12.38
C LYS A 275 4.34 14.56 -13.14
N PRO A 276 3.83 13.49 -12.52
CA PRO A 276 2.81 12.66 -13.14
C PRO A 276 1.47 13.40 -13.16
N TYR A 277 0.66 13.11 -14.16
CA TYR A 277 -0.77 13.35 -14.05
C TYR A 277 -1.37 12.25 -13.14
N ILE A 278 -2.13 12.65 -12.12
CA ILE A 278 -2.76 11.71 -11.18
C ILE A 278 -4.26 11.79 -11.34
N LYS A 279 -4.86 10.66 -11.69
CA LYS A 279 -6.29 10.47 -11.73
C LYS A 279 -6.73 9.63 -10.53
N HIS A 280 -7.58 10.22 -9.70
CA HIS A 280 -8.21 9.53 -8.58
C HIS A 280 -9.47 8.81 -9.05
N ILE A 281 -9.62 7.53 -8.67
CA ILE A 281 -10.73 6.68 -9.07
C ILE A 281 -11.40 6.18 -7.81
N TYR A 282 -12.62 6.69 -7.58
CA TYR A 282 -13.48 6.30 -6.47
C TYR A 282 -14.63 5.46 -7.03
N LYS A 283 -14.84 4.25 -6.52
CA LYS A 283 -15.94 3.39 -6.93
C LYS A 283 -16.41 2.51 -5.78
N ASN A 284 -17.71 2.26 -5.75
CA ASN A 284 -18.28 1.18 -4.96
C ASN A 284 -18.19 -0.10 -5.80
N TRP A 285 -17.12 -0.87 -5.55
CA TRP A 285 -16.87 -2.13 -6.27
C TRP A 285 -17.80 -3.24 -5.81
#